data_a12890596035091d6cb0ce3244d5f890
#
_entry.id   a12890596035091d6cb0ce3244d5f890
#
_cell.length_a   1.000
_cell.length_b   1.000
_cell.length_c   1.000
_cell.angle_alpha   90.00
_cell.angle_beta   90.00
_cell.angle_gamma   90.00
#
_symmetry.space_group_name_H-M   'P 1'
#
loop_
_entity.id
_entity.type
_entity.pdbx_description
1 polymer ?
#
loop_
_entity_poly.entity_id
_entity_poly.type
_entity_poly.pdbx_seq_one_letter_code
_entity_poly.pdbx_strand_id
1 'polypeptide(L)'
;RGPATLVDETVRKVWQIDLSKVTVSGTDWDETVASIVKKSSYELGISNENVVTLGIEAHLYKVLLYEKGGHFKPHKDTVKEDGMFGTLVIQLPSLFTGSDSNVSHQGQSKRFKLSKDCETSFQYTAFYGDCEHEILPVTDGWRFCLVYNLVVTKPNKDGVFPDSRGMEKTVTMLQAEAAKWLTTNSGRVG
;
A
#
# COMPACT_ATOMS: atom_id res chain seq x y z
N ARG A 1 18.76 21.54 17.21
CA ARG A 1 17.44 21.02 17.60
C ARG A 1 16.44 21.77 16.75
N GLY A 2 15.87 21.12 15.71
CA GLY A 2 14.72 21.63 14.97
C GLY A 2 13.48 21.67 15.86
N PRO A 3 12.45 22.48 15.49
CA PRO A 3 11.23 22.55 16.28
C PRO A 3 10.60 21.14 16.34
N ALA A 4 10.30 20.67 17.54
CA ALA A 4 9.57 19.43 17.75
C ALA A 4 8.23 19.54 17.03
N THR A 5 7.98 18.69 16.04
CA THR A 5 6.66 18.63 15.41
C THR A 5 5.70 18.12 16.47
N LEU A 6 4.78 18.99 16.92
CA LEU A 6 3.70 18.62 17.81
C LEU A 6 2.83 17.59 17.04
N VAL A 7 2.89 16.35 17.47
CA VAL A 7 2.01 15.29 16.95
C VAL A 7 0.70 15.40 17.73
N ASP A 8 -0.37 15.75 17.04
CA ASP A 8 -1.72 15.73 17.63
C ASP A 8 -2.17 14.27 17.80
N GLU A 9 -2.10 13.77 19.03
CA GLU A 9 -2.50 12.40 19.37
C GLU A 9 -3.99 12.10 19.11
N THR A 10 -4.83 13.12 18.94
CA THR A 10 -6.22 12.92 18.51
C THR A 10 -6.34 12.57 17.04
N VAL A 11 -5.32 12.88 16.23
CA VAL A 11 -5.24 12.56 14.80
C VAL A 11 -4.41 11.31 14.57
N ARG A 12 -3.29 11.20 15.28
CA ARG A 12 -2.35 10.09 15.10
C ARG A 12 -1.68 9.74 16.42
N LYS A 13 -1.86 8.49 16.85
CA LYS A 13 -1.15 7.92 18.01
C LYS A 13 -0.34 6.72 17.55
N VAL A 14 0.96 6.92 17.33
CA VAL A 14 1.89 5.86 16.87
C VAL A 14 3.33 6.25 17.20
N TRP A 15 4.13 5.29 17.60
CA TRP A 15 5.56 5.45 17.75
C TRP A 15 6.24 5.30 16.39
N GLN A 16 7.07 6.27 16.02
CA GLN A 16 7.95 6.17 14.85
C GLN A 16 9.35 5.88 15.35
N ILE A 17 9.92 4.77 14.89
CA ILE A 17 11.28 4.37 15.22
C ILE A 17 12.22 4.99 14.19
N ASP A 18 13.32 5.56 14.65
CA ASP A 18 14.37 6.14 13.82
C ASP A 18 15.06 5.04 13.00
N LEU A 19 15.04 5.19 11.67
CA LEU A 19 15.63 4.21 10.74
C LEU A 19 17.13 3.99 10.98
N SER A 20 17.84 4.99 11.47
CA SER A 20 19.27 4.84 11.82
C SER A 20 19.52 3.84 12.97
N LYS A 21 18.46 3.49 13.72
CA LYS A 21 18.50 2.54 14.84
C LYS A 21 17.90 1.18 14.49
N VAL A 22 17.48 0.98 13.26
CA VAL A 22 16.83 -0.24 12.80
C VAL A 22 17.66 -0.88 11.71
N THR A 23 17.97 -2.14 11.88
CA THR A 23 18.49 -2.99 10.81
C THR A 23 17.45 -4.06 10.53
N VAL A 24 16.94 -4.07 9.32
CA VAL A 24 16.10 -5.17 8.85
C VAL A 24 17.04 -6.17 8.22
N SER A 25 17.24 -7.31 8.86
CA SER A 25 18.14 -8.35 8.40
C SER A 25 17.42 -9.69 8.33
N GLY A 26 17.69 -10.41 7.28
CA GLY A 26 17.24 -11.79 7.02
C GLY A 26 17.87 -12.21 5.71
N THR A 27 18.21 -13.49 5.57
CA THR A 27 18.93 -13.99 4.40
C THR A 27 18.22 -13.65 3.08
N ASP A 28 16.89 -13.46 3.10
CA ASP A 28 16.10 -13.28 1.87
C ASP A 28 15.10 -12.12 2.01
N TRP A 29 15.37 -11.13 2.90
CA TRP A 29 14.41 -10.05 3.15
C TRP A 29 14.20 -9.17 1.91
N ASP A 30 15.27 -8.80 1.24
CA ASP A 30 15.21 -7.95 0.05
C ASP A 30 14.48 -8.66 -1.10
N GLU A 31 14.69 -9.98 -1.28
CA GLU A 31 13.97 -10.80 -2.25
C GLU A 31 12.49 -10.92 -1.87
N THR A 32 12.19 -11.05 -0.59
CA THR A 32 10.81 -11.08 -0.08
C THR A 32 10.10 -9.76 -0.39
N VAL A 33 10.73 -8.62 -0.10
CA VAL A 33 10.18 -7.29 -0.42
C VAL A 33 9.98 -7.15 -1.94
N ALA A 34 10.95 -7.53 -2.75
CA ALA A 34 10.83 -7.48 -4.21
C ALA A 34 9.67 -8.35 -4.73
N SER A 35 9.46 -9.52 -4.15
CA SER A 35 8.32 -10.39 -4.46
C SER A 35 6.98 -9.75 -4.08
N ILE A 36 6.91 -9.12 -2.89
CA ILE A 36 5.72 -8.38 -2.45
C ILE A 36 5.46 -7.20 -3.38
N VAL A 37 6.49 -6.44 -3.78
CA VAL A 37 6.36 -5.32 -4.74
C VAL A 37 5.78 -5.80 -6.05
N LYS A 38 6.29 -6.89 -6.62
CA LYS A 38 5.78 -7.46 -7.86
C LYS A 38 4.31 -7.85 -7.74
N LYS A 39 3.94 -8.53 -6.66
CA LYS A 39 2.57 -8.99 -6.43
C LYS A 39 1.62 -7.82 -6.17
N SER A 40 1.99 -6.88 -5.29
CA SER A 40 1.16 -5.72 -4.98
C SER A 40 0.99 -4.79 -6.17
N SER A 41 2.03 -4.60 -6.99
CA SER A 41 1.94 -3.84 -8.24
C SER A 41 0.94 -4.45 -9.21
N TYR A 42 0.96 -5.78 -9.37
CA TYR A 42 -0.04 -6.48 -10.19
C TYR A 42 -1.46 -6.29 -9.64
N GLU A 43 -1.65 -6.37 -8.33
CA GLU A 43 -2.94 -6.14 -7.65
C GLU A 43 -3.40 -4.67 -7.79
N LEU A 44 -2.47 -3.73 -7.95
CA LEU A 44 -2.72 -2.32 -8.28
C LEU A 44 -2.96 -2.07 -9.79
N GLY A 45 -3.00 -3.13 -10.62
CA GLY A 45 -3.26 -3.02 -12.04
C GLY A 45 -2.02 -2.73 -12.90
N ILE A 46 -0.83 -2.81 -12.34
CA ILE A 46 0.44 -2.61 -13.06
C ILE A 46 0.92 -3.96 -13.58
N SER A 47 1.08 -4.10 -14.90
CA SER A 47 1.57 -5.36 -15.49
C SER A 47 2.99 -5.70 -15.03
N ASN A 48 3.33 -7.00 -15.02
CA ASN A 48 4.69 -7.44 -14.67
C ASN A 48 5.76 -6.84 -15.59
N GLU A 49 5.44 -6.61 -16.85
CA GLU A 49 6.32 -5.94 -17.81
C GLU A 49 6.59 -4.49 -17.37
N ASN A 50 5.54 -3.76 -16.97
CA ASN A 50 5.66 -2.39 -16.49
C ASN A 50 6.41 -2.31 -15.15
N VAL A 51 6.29 -3.30 -14.26
CA VAL A 51 7.10 -3.36 -13.03
C VAL A 51 8.59 -3.33 -13.36
N VAL A 52 9.02 -4.12 -14.34
CA VAL A 52 10.43 -4.19 -14.77
C VAL A 52 10.84 -2.94 -15.57
N THR A 53 10.00 -2.52 -16.51
CA THR A 53 10.30 -1.40 -17.41
C THR A 53 10.39 -0.07 -16.67
N LEU A 54 9.49 0.15 -15.71
CA LEU A 54 9.47 1.34 -14.86
C LEU A 54 10.46 1.24 -13.68
N GLY A 55 11.02 0.06 -13.43
CA GLY A 55 11.89 -0.18 -12.27
C GLY A 55 11.16 0.13 -10.98
N ILE A 56 10.02 -0.53 -10.73
CA ILE A 56 9.27 -0.29 -9.49
C ILE A 56 9.99 -0.92 -8.32
N GLU A 57 10.30 -0.09 -7.33
CA GLU A 57 11.02 -0.45 -6.11
C GLU A 57 10.26 0.01 -4.87
N ALA A 58 10.58 -0.59 -3.73
CA ALA A 58 10.07 -0.19 -2.42
C ALA A 58 11.20 0.36 -1.57
N HIS A 59 11.11 1.64 -1.21
CA HIS A 59 12.09 2.32 -0.36
C HIS A 59 11.57 2.41 1.07
N LEU A 60 12.28 1.83 2.03
CA LEU A 60 11.88 1.89 3.44
C LEU A 60 11.86 3.33 3.93
N TYR A 61 10.68 3.79 4.33
CA TYR A 61 10.44 5.18 4.75
C TYR A 61 10.26 5.32 6.26
N LYS A 62 9.52 4.39 6.88
CA LYS A 62 9.23 4.43 8.32
C LYS A 62 9.12 3.04 8.92
N VAL A 63 9.45 2.98 10.20
CA VAL A 63 9.13 1.85 11.07
C VAL A 63 8.16 2.36 12.12
N LEU A 64 6.98 1.77 12.20
CA LEU A 64 5.87 2.20 13.05
C LEU A 64 5.49 1.12 14.05
N LEU A 65 5.27 1.54 15.29
CA LEU A 65 4.76 0.69 16.34
C LEU A 65 3.50 1.31 16.95
N TYR A 66 2.38 0.61 16.80
CA TYR A 66 1.10 0.99 17.38
C TYR A 66 0.86 0.19 18.65
N GLU A 67 0.72 0.89 19.77
CA GLU A 67 0.30 0.32 21.05
C GLU A 67 -1.23 0.36 21.19
N LYS A 68 -1.75 -0.15 22.28
CA LYS A 68 -3.18 -0.02 22.62
C LYS A 68 -3.67 1.44 22.52
N GLY A 69 -4.77 1.63 21.80
CA GLY A 69 -5.30 2.94 21.42
C GLY A 69 -4.57 3.61 20.25
N GLY A 70 -3.47 3.01 19.76
CA GLY A 70 -2.75 3.51 18.60
C GLY A 70 -3.61 3.51 17.34
N HIS A 71 -3.62 4.62 16.61
CA HIS A 71 -4.48 4.83 15.45
C HIS A 71 -3.91 5.91 14.53
N PHE A 72 -4.50 6.03 13.33
CA PHE A 72 -4.28 7.15 12.44
C PHE A 72 -5.58 7.46 11.71
N LYS A 73 -6.11 8.68 11.91
CA LYS A 73 -7.35 9.13 11.27
C LYS A 73 -7.22 9.20 9.74
N PRO A 74 -8.36 9.27 9.00
CA PRO A 74 -8.33 9.35 7.55
C PRO A 74 -7.41 10.46 7.03
N HIS A 75 -6.51 10.11 6.14
CA HIS A 75 -5.55 11.02 5.51
C HIS A 75 -5.07 10.46 4.18
N LYS A 76 -4.43 11.30 3.39
CA LYS A 76 -3.68 10.90 2.18
C LYS A 76 -2.20 11.09 2.40
N ASP A 77 -1.40 10.20 1.83
CA ASP A 77 0.04 10.37 1.85
C ASP A 77 0.47 11.52 0.94
N THR A 78 1.46 12.28 1.39
CA THR A 78 2.14 13.25 0.53
C THR A 78 3.37 12.62 -0.08
N VAL A 79 3.70 13.00 -1.32
CA VAL A 79 4.93 12.57 -1.99
C VAL A 79 6.15 12.87 -1.11
N LYS A 80 7.01 11.89 -0.89
CA LYS A 80 8.19 11.96 -0.01
C LYS A 80 9.51 11.96 -0.78
N GLU A 81 9.49 11.45 -1.99
CA GLU A 81 10.64 11.36 -2.88
C GLU A 81 10.20 11.35 -4.34
N ASP A 82 11.11 11.67 -5.23
CA ASP A 82 10.84 11.66 -6.66
C ASP A 82 10.46 10.26 -7.14
N GLY A 83 9.47 10.19 -8.02
CA GLY A 83 8.97 8.91 -8.53
C GLY A 83 8.00 8.15 -7.62
N MET A 84 7.72 8.65 -6.41
CA MET A 84 6.76 8.01 -5.51
C MET A 84 5.34 8.10 -6.08
N PHE A 85 4.67 6.94 -6.19
CA PHE A 85 3.29 6.84 -6.66
C PHE A 85 2.34 6.17 -5.66
N GLY A 86 2.88 5.48 -4.64
CA GLY A 86 2.06 4.76 -3.67
C GLY A 86 2.82 4.39 -2.41
N THR A 87 2.11 3.73 -1.52
CA THR A 87 2.61 3.25 -0.25
C THR A 87 2.41 1.74 -0.13
N LEU A 88 3.43 1.05 0.36
CA LEU A 88 3.36 -0.36 0.77
C LEU A 88 3.59 -0.43 2.28
N VAL A 89 2.63 -1.02 2.99
CA VAL A 89 2.75 -1.30 4.42
C VAL A 89 2.93 -2.79 4.59
N ILE A 90 4.05 -3.22 5.16
CA ILE A 90 4.29 -4.60 5.57
C ILE A 90 4.15 -4.68 7.08
N GLN A 91 3.16 -5.45 7.53
CA GLN A 91 2.96 -5.78 8.92
C GLN A 91 3.82 -6.99 9.29
N LEU A 92 4.68 -6.79 10.27
CA LEU A 92 5.49 -7.88 10.83
C LEU A 92 4.67 -8.73 11.80
N PRO A 93 5.05 -10.00 11.98
CA PRO A 93 4.43 -10.85 13.00
C PRO A 93 4.45 -10.17 14.36
N SER A 94 3.27 -9.92 14.91
CA SER A 94 3.09 -9.24 16.20
C SER A 94 1.68 -9.51 16.72
N LEU A 95 1.56 -9.73 18.03
CA LEU A 95 0.27 -10.02 18.67
C LEU A 95 -0.49 -8.73 18.92
N PHE A 96 -1.65 -8.59 18.30
CA PHE A 96 -2.58 -7.48 18.52
C PHE A 96 -4.01 -7.83 18.12
N THR A 97 -4.95 -6.99 18.55
CA THR A 97 -6.36 -7.04 18.15
C THR A 97 -6.83 -5.66 17.71
N GLY A 98 -7.89 -5.60 16.90
CA GLY A 98 -8.35 -4.34 16.28
C GLY A 98 -7.43 -3.90 15.14
N SER A 99 -7.20 -2.61 15.03
CA SER A 99 -6.29 -2.00 14.07
C SER A 99 -6.59 -2.31 12.60
N ASP A 100 -7.86 -2.49 12.25
CA ASP A 100 -8.23 -2.66 10.85
C ASP A 100 -7.80 -1.42 10.05
N SER A 101 -7.41 -1.63 8.81
CA SER A 101 -7.06 -0.55 7.87
C SER A 101 -8.20 -0.36 6.88
N ASN A 102 -8.70 0.85 6.76
CA ASN A 102 -9.63 1.23 5.71
C ASN A 102 -8.88 2.04 4.65
N VAL A 103 -9.11 1.70 3.39
CA VAL A 103 -8.59 2.44 2.23
C VAL A 103 -9.76 2.82 1.36
N SER A 104 -9.87 4.09 0.99
CA SER A 104 -10.97 4.61 0.18
C SER A 104 -10.46 5.45 -0.98
N HIS A 105 -11.14 5.33 -2.10
CA HIS A 105 -10.88 6.13 -3.29
C HIS A 105 -12.18 6.26 -4.10
N GLN A 106 -12.52 7.47 -4.57
CA GLN A 106 -13.68 7.75 -5.43
C GLN A 106 -15.00 7.12 -4.96
N GLY A 107 -15.27 7.21 -3.64
CA GLY A 107 -16.51 6.69 -3.06
C GLY A 107 -16.53 5.16 -2.83
N GLN A 108 -15.49 4.46 -3.24
CA GLN A 108 -15.30 3.04 -2.89
C GLN A 108 -14.39 2.92 -1.67
N SER A 109 -14.65 1.96 -0.81
CA SER A 109 -13.81 1.69 0.35
C SER A 109 -13.59 0.19 0.52
N LYS A 110 -12.40 -0.16 1.03
CA LYS A 110 -12.04 -1.54 1.37
C LYS A 110 -11.46 -1.57 2.76
N ARG A 111 -11.97 -2.49 3.59
CA ARG A 111 -11.49 -2.74 4.94
C ARG A 111 -10.61 -3.99 4.96
N PHE A 112 -9.42 -3.86 5.51
CA PHE A 112 -8.44 -4.92 5.68
C PHE A 112 -8.36 -5.30 7.15
N LYS A 113 -8.69 -6.57 7.47
CA LYS A 113 -8.58 -7.13 8.82
C LYS A 113 -7.21 -7.76 8.99
N LEU A 114 -6.26 -6.99 9.52
CA LEU A 114 -4.86 -7.37 9.60
C LEU A 114 -4.50 -8.08 10.92
N SER A 115 -5.45 -8.26 11.84
CA SER A 115 -5.25 -8.99 13.10
C SER A 115 -5.44 -10.50 12.99
N LYS A 116 -5.92 -11.00 11.84
CA LYS A 116 -6.03 -12.43 11.61
C LYS A 116 -4.64 -13.02 11.34
N ASP A 117 -4.26 -14.07 12.03
CA ASP A 117 -2.97 -14.78 11.90
C ASP A 117 -1.73 -13.85 12.06
N CYS A 118 -1.92 -12.72 12.77
CA CYS A 118 -0.91 -11.67 12.90
C CYS A 118 0.32 -12.06 13.70
N GLU A 119 0.24 -13.13 14.52
CA GLU A 119 1.37 -13.61 15.33
C GLU A 119 2.47 -14.31 14.51
N THR A 120 2.07 -14.95 13.41
CA THR A 120 2.93 -15.89 12.68
C THR A 120 3.13 -15.54 11.23
N SER A 121 2.36 -14.57 10.70
CA SER A 121 2.34 -14.26 9.28
C SER A 121 2.64 -12.80 9.00
N PHE A 122 3.45 -12.54 7.96
CA PHE A 122 3.52 -11.23 7.35
C PHE A 122 2.23 -10.95 6.61
N GLN A 123 1.75 -9.72 6.75
CA GLN A 123 0.64 -9.22 5.94
C GLN A 123 1.06 -7.91 5.29
N TYR A 124 0.53 -7.61 4.12
CA TYR A 124 0.84 -6.35 3.47
C TYR A 124 -0.41 -5.72 2.86
N THR A 125 -0.36 -4.41 2.72
CA THR A 125 -1.35 -3.60 2.03
C THR A 125 -0.63 -2.58 1.18
N ALA A 126 -1.02 -2.45 -0.09
CA ALA A 126 -0.50 -1.43 -0.98
C ALA A 126 -1.65 -0.60 -1.54
N PHE A 127 -1.40 0.69 -1.74
CA PHE A 127 -2.36 1.64 -2.28
C PHE A 127 -1.66 2.83 -2.94
N TYR A 128 -2.35 3.49 -3.86
CA TYR A 128 -1.86 4.72 -4.48
C TYR A 128 -1.86 5.89 -3.51
N GLY A 129 -0.96 6.85 -3.69
CA GLY A 129 -0.78 7.99 -2.78
C GLY A 129 -2.01 8.92 -2.70
N ASP A 130 -2.89 8.89 -3.70
CA ASP A 130 -4.14 9.65 -3.72
C ASP A 130 -5.32 8.95 -3.02
N CYS A 131 -5.15 7.71 -2.56
CA CYS A 131 -6.12 7.01 -1.74
C CYS A 131 -6.15 7.58 -0.31
N GLU A 132 -7.35 7.89 0.19
CA GLU A 132 -7.52 8.17 1.60
C GLU A 132 -7.48 6.87 2.39
N HIS A 133 -6.74 6.87 3.48
CA HIS A 133 -6.61 5.69 4.32
C HIS A 133 -6.55 6.04 5.80
N GLU A 134 -6.96 5.09 6.63
CA GLU A 134 -6.94 5.20 8.09
C GLU A 134 -6.53 3.88 8.75
N ILE A 135 -6.06 3.99 9.98
CA ILE A 135 -5.83 2.86 10.87
C ILE A 135 -6.74 3.02 12.08
N LEU A 136 -7.66 2.07 12.26
CA LEU A 136 -8.52 2.02 13.43
C LEU A 136 -7.71 1.68 14.68
N PRO A 137 -8.19 2.03 15.89
CA PRO A 137 -7.44 1.80 17.11
C PRO A 137 -7.06 0.33 17.33
N VAL A 138 -5.83 0.10 17.74
CA VAL A 138 -5.41 -1.16 18.36
C VAL A 138 -6.18 -1.31 19.66
N THR A 139 -6.89 -2.41 19.83
CA THR A 139 -7.70 -2.66 21.04
C THR A 139 -6.90 -3.38 22.11
N ASP A 140 -5.93 -4.20 21.72
CA ASP A 140 -4.98 -4.84 22.63
C ASP A 140 -3.70 -5.26 21.89
N GLY A 141 -2.57 -5.38 22.62
CA GLY A 141 -1.28 -5.79 22.08
C GLY A 141 -0.54 -4.68 21.32
N TRP A 142 0.35 -5.09 20.43
CA TRP A 142 1.27 -4.20 19.68
C TRP A 142 1.28 -4.57 18.21
N ARG A 143 1.04 -3.60 17.33
CA ARG A 143 1.15 -3.77 15.88
C ARG A 143 2.43 -3.14 15.36
N PHE A 144 3.27 -3.93 14.69
CA PHE A 144 4.56 -3.51 14.16
C PHE A 144 4.55 -3.50 12.64
N CYS A 145 4.89 -2.35 12.03
CA CYS A 145 4.81 -2.16 10.59
C CYS A 145 6.07 -1.53 10.02
N LEU A 146 6.45 -1.98 8.85
CA LEU A 146 7.38 -1.31 7.94
C LEU A 146 6.57 -0.59 6.87
N VAL A 147 6.85 0.67 6.65
CA VAL A 147 6.20 1.50 5.63
C VAL A 147 7.22 1.85 4.56
N TYR A 148 6.91 1.49 3.34
CA TYR A 148 7.74 1.73 2.16
C TYR A 148 7.04 2.70 1.21
N ASN A 149 7.81 3.59 0.59
CA ASN A 149 7.37 4.29 -0.60
C ASN A 149 7.48 3.35 -1.80
N LEU A 150 6.44 3.26 -2.63
CA LEU A 150 6.52 2.62 -3.93
C LEU A 150 6.96 3.65 -4.96
N VAL A 151 8.09 3.38 -5.61
CA VAL A 151 8.80 4.37 -6.42
C VAL A 151 9.07 3.82 -7.82
N VAL A 152 8.89 4.66 -8.83
CA VAL A 152 9.34 4.44 -10.20
C VAL A 152 10.76 4.97 -10.32
N THR A 153 11.74 4.10 -10.56
CA THR A 153 13.15 4.47 -10.68
C THR A 153 13.59 4.69 -12.11
N LYS A 154 12.81 4.19 -13.10
CA LYS A 154 13.06 4.34 -14.53
C LYS A 154 11.84 4.95 -15.21
N PRO A 155 11.65 6.28 -15.17
CA PRO A 155 10.52 6.92 -15.84
C PRO A 155 10.52 6.58 -17.32
N ASN A 156 9.36 6.23 -17.86
CA ASN A 156 9.22 6.03 -19.30
C ASN A 156 9.36 7.37 -20.04
N LYS A 157 9.56 7.29 -21.36
CA LYS A 157 9.77 8.47 -22.23
C LYS A 157 8.62 9.48 -22.15
N ASP A 158 7.44 9.03 -21.76
CA ASP A 158 6.21 9.84 -21.71
C ASP A 158 5.98 10.46 -20.31
N GLY A 159 6.86 10.19 -19.34
CA GLY A 159 6.75 10.69 -17.96
C GLY A 159 5.49 10.23 -17.23
N VAL A 160 4.85 9.16 -17.70
CA VAL A 160 3.61 8.63 -17.11
C VAL A 160 3.95 7.77 -15.90
N PHE A 161 3.45 8.18 -14.75
CA PHE A 161 3.54 7.42 -13.51
C PHE A 161 2.29 6.56 -13.31
N PRO A 162 2.41 5.40 -12.64
CA PRO A 162 1.25 4.65 -12.19
C PRO A 162 0.37 5.52 -11.29
N ASP A 163 -0.91 5.55 -11.55
CA ASP A 163 -1.89 6.24 -10.71
C ASP A 163 -3.21 5.45 -10.68
N SER A 164 -4.07 5.79 -9.72
CA SER A 164 -5.38 5.14 -9.55
C SER A 164 -6.29 5.27 -10.79
N ARG A 165 -6.11 6.29 -11.62
CA ARG A 165 -6.89 6.52 -12.85
C ARG A 165 -6.51 5.56 -13.97
N GLY A 166 -5.28 5.05 -13.97
CA GLY A 166 -4.82 4.02 -14.92
C GLY A 166 -5.63 2.73 -14.77
N MET A 167 -5.97 2.37 -13.55
CA MET A 167 -6.80 1.20 -13.25
C MET A 167 -8.22 1.35 -13.76
N GLU A 168 -8.84 2.53 -13.63
CA GLU A 168 -10.19 2.82 -14.16
C GLU A 168 -10.25 2.71 -15.69
N LYS A 169 -9.25 3.23 -16.38
CA LYS A 169 -9.18 3.12 -17.84
C LYS A 169 -9.12 1.66 -18.29
N THR A 170 -8.30 0.86 -17.61
CA THR A 170 -8.16 -0.58 -17.91
C THR A 170 -9.46 -1.33 -17.64
N VAL A 171 -10.14 -1.09 -16.52
CA VAL A 171 -11.43 -1.70 -16.19
C VAL A 171 -12.49 -1.28 -17.20
N THR A 172 -12.57 0.01 -17.54
CA THR A 172 -13.53 0.53 -18.54
C THR A 172 -13.29 -0.07 -19.93
N MET A 173 -12.02 -0.22 -20.35
CA MET A 173 -11.67 -0.87 -21.61
C MET A 173 -12.07 -2.34 -21.62
N LEU A 174 -11.80 -3.10 -20.56
CA LEU A 174 -12.17 -4.50 -20.43
C LEU A 174 -13.68 -4.69 -20.41
N GLN A 175 -14.43 -3.81 -19.76
CA GLN A 175 -15.89 -3.82 -19.76
C GLN A 175 -16.44 -3.55 -21.16
N ALA A 176 -15.88 -2.58 -21.88
CA ALA A 176 -16.27 -2.28 -23.27
C ALA A 176 -15.97 -3.43 -24.22
N GLU A 177 -14.81 -4.08 -24.09
CA GLU A 177 -14.46 -5.27 -24.88
C GLU A 177 -15.36 -6.46 -24.55
N ALA A 178 -15.66 -6.72 -23.28
CA ALA A 178 -16.59 -7.77 -22.87
C ALA A 178 -18.02 -7.52 -23.42
N ALA A 179 -18.48 -6.26 -23.37
CA ALA A 179 -19.77 -5.89 -23.94
C ALA A 179 -19.83 -6.10 -25.46
N LYS A 180 -18.77 -5.73 -26.20
CA LYS A 180 -18.65 -6.01 -27.64
C LYS A 180 -18.69 -7.51 -27.93
N TRP A 181 -17.92 -8.30 -27.15
CA TRP A 181 -17.90 -9.75 -27.32
C TRP A 181 -19.27 -10.39 -27.10
N LEU A 182 -20.00 -9.97 -26.06
CA LEU A 182 -21.35 -10.42 -25.76
C LEU A 182 -22.32 -10.08 -26.88
N THR A 183 -22.29 -8.87 -27.44
CA THR A 183 -23.16 -8.46 -28.56
C THR A 183 -22.85 -9.20 -29.84
N THR A 184 -21.58 -9.50 -30.10
CA THR A 184 -21.13 -10.21 -31.31
C THR A 184 -21.49 -11.72 -31.27
N ASN A 185 -21.55 -12.32 -30.08
CA ASN A 185 -21.75 -13.77 -29.91
C ASN A 185 -23.16 -14.15 -29.41
N SER A 186 -24.02 -13.19 -29.05
CA SER A 186 -25.38 -13.45 -28.61
C SER A 186 -26.29 -13.99 -29.75
N GLY A 187 -25.83 -14.00 -31.00
CA GLY A 187 -26.51 -14.59 -32.14
C GLY A 187 -26.10 -16.02 -32.54
N ARG A 188 -25.22 -16.67 -31.74
CA ARG A 188 -24.67 -18.01 -32.05
C ARG A 188 -25.08 -19.12 -31.08
N VAL A 189 -26.06 -18.88 -30.22
CA VAL A 189 -26.68 -19.93 -29.39
C VAL A 189 -28.10 -20.11 -29.91
N GLY A 190 -28.21 -20.93 -30.95
CA GLY A 190 -29.45 -21.46 -31.54
C GLY A 190 -29.20 -22.89 -31.97
#